data_41c594ee3140a4c945f1dcc7c395162d
#
_entry.id   41c594ee3140a4c945f1dcc7c395162d
#
_cell.length_a   1.000
_cell.length_b   1.000
_cell.length_c   1.000
_cell.angle_alpha   90.00
_cell.angle_beta   90.00
_cell.angle_gamma   90.00
#
_symmetry.space_group_name_H-M   'P 1'
#
loop_
_entity.id
_entity.type
_entity.pdbx_description
1 polymer ?
#
loop_
_entity_poly.entity_id
_entity_poly.type
_entity_poly.pdbx_seq_one_letter_code
_entity_poly.pdbx_strand_id
1 'polypeptide(L)'
;MIYYFFIILLAFITACSKPLSDLTILDKKGDSYFETNSNLPFSGKVFSKYDSGSNKRMGYLKNGKKDGMWMQWYENGKKEYEEYYKEGKRDGLYNSWWENGQKWSEGTYKNGILVGSYTEWYENGEKEYETTHLNEDGVITQTSWYENGQKESEVYYKNGVHHGLSISWYENGNKWSVDEYKDGKLIGTSTSWFVNGQKKGEGSYKNGKEDGLWIGWWESGEKWSEDFYEEGEFYGICTKWYKNGQKMNEGSYKNGKEEGVWKNWWWNSNKSYEGIYENGSLVKLVGRWNDDGTPRVEPFWWE
;
A
#
# COMPACT_ATOMS: atom_id res chain seq x y z
N MET A 1 35.28 74.16 30.01
CA MET A 1 34.37 73.05 30.16
C MET A 1 33.58 72.99 28.85
N ILE A 2 34.04 72.19 27.86
CA ILE A 2 33.51 72.19 26.51
C ILE A 2 32.66 70.88 26.38
N TYR A 3 31.35 71.05 26.24
CA TYR A 3 30.41 69.91 25.98
C TYR A 3 30.43 69.60 24.51
N TYR A 4 30.87 68.41 24.15
CA TYR A 4 30.69 67.80 22.80
C TYR A 4 29.33 67.18 22.73
N PHE A 5 28.46 67.75 21.90
CA PHE A 5 27.20 67.09 21.47
C PHE A 5 27.51 66.07 20.41
N PHE A 6 27.37 64.80 20.76
CA PHE A 6 27.32 63.68 19.76
C PHE A 6 25.92 63.61 19.17
N ILE A 7 25.77 64.08 17.94
CA ILE A 7 24.56 63.81 17.14
C ILE A 7 24.68 62.41 16.58
N ILE A 8 23.94 61.44 17.16
CA ILE A 8 23.77 60.13 16.59
C ILE A 8 22.74 60.24 15.47
N LEU A 9 23.21 60.23 14.23
CA LEU A 9 22.37 60.14 13.02
C LEU A 9 21.82 58.71 12.91
N LEU A 10 20.63 58.44 13.45
CA LEU A 10 19.91 57.21 13.20
C LEU A 10 19.46 57.17 11.72
N ALA A 11 20.27 56.55 10.89
CA ALA A 11 19.83 56.21 9.53
C ALA A 11 18.75 55.13 9.64
N PHE A 12 17.49 55.54 9.57
CA PHE A 12 16.38 54.61 9.28
C PHE A 12 16.61 54.03 7.88
N ILE A 13 17.21 52.85 7.83
CA ILE A 13 17.18 52.02 6.61
C ILE A 13 15.72 51.53 6.48
N THR A 14 14.89 52.33 5.84
CA THR A 14 13.61 51.83 5.31
C THR A 14 13.97 50.80 4.28
N ALA A 15 13.91 49.52 4.69
CA ALA A 15 13.94 48.43 3.72
C ALA A 15 12.72 48.62 2.81
N CYS A 16 12.97 49.20 1.64
CA CYS A 16 11.96 49.40 0.62
C CYS A 16 11.56 47.98 0.14
N SER A 17 10.53 47.42 0.78
CA SER A 17 9.98 46.14 0.29
C SER A 17 9.47 46.38 -1.11
N LYS A 18 10.04 45.69 -2.13
CA LYS A 18 9.52 45.74 -3.49
C LYS A 18 8.01 45.54 -3.45
N PRO A 19 7.26 46.29 -4.26
CA PRO A 19 5.81 46.14 -4.33
C PRO A 19 5.43 44.70 -4.71
N LEU A 20 4.23 44.27 -4.33
CA LEU A 20 3.66 43.00 -4.69
C LEU A 20 3.56 42.89 -6.22
N SER A 21 4.21 41.89 -6.82
CA SER A 21 4.28 41.72 -8.28
C SER A 21 3.41 40.55 -8.75
N ASP A 22 2.75 40.72 -9.89
CA ASP A 22 2.01 39.61 -10.52
C ASP A 22 2.98 38.59 -11.13
N LEU A 23 2.78 37.31 -10.81
CA LEU A 23 3.58 36.23 -11.36
C LEU A 23 3.48 36.11 -12.88
N THR A 24 2.37 36.57 -13.48
CA THR A 24 2.12 36.49 -14.92
C THR A 24 3.00 37.44 -15.72
N ILE A 25 3.52 38.50 -15.12
CA ILE A 25 4.42 39.43 -15.76
C ILE A 25 5.91 39.07 -15.64
N LEU A 26 6.24 38.01 -14.91
CA LEU A 26 7.62 37.53 -14.74
C LEU A 26 7.99 36.49 -15.79
N ASP A 27 9.21 36.56 -16.30
CA ASP A 27 9.76 35.52 -17.17
C ASP A 27 10.12 34.28 -16.37
N LYS A 28 9.51 33.13 -16.68
CA LYS A 28 9.83 31.85 -16.04
C LYS A 28 10.77 31.04 -16.91
N LYS A 29 11.95 30.68 -16.38
CA LYS A 29 12.93 29.80 -17.03
C LYS A 29 13.25 28.62 -16.11
N GLY A 30 12.73 27.42 -16.43
CA GLY A 30 12.76 26.28 -15.53
C GLY A 30 12.01 26.57 -14.22
N ASP A 31 12.65 26.38 -13.09
CA ASP A 31 12.08 26.66 -11.76
C ASP A 31 12.40 28.09 -11.24
N SER A 32 12.96 28.96 -12.09
CA SER A 32 13.38 30.29 -11.69
C SER A 32 12.58 31.37 -12.41
N TYR A 33 12.35 32.48 -11.70
CA TYR A 33 11.61 33.64 -12.19
C TYR A 33 12.53 34.86 -12.32
N PHE A 34 12.38 35.59 -13.41
CA PHE A 34 13.21 36.73 -13.78
C PHE A 34 12.33 37.97 -14.02
N GLU A 35 12.91 39.14 -13.84
CA GLU A 35 12.28 40.38 -14.24
C GLU A 35 12.05 40.39 -15.79
N THR A 36 10.88 40.83 -16.23
CA THR A 36 10.48 40.82 -17.66
C THR A 36 11.52 41.54 -18.53
N ASN A 37 11.84 40.92 -19.66
CA ASN A 37 12.85 41.40 -20.62
C ASN A 37 14.25 41.58 -19.98
N SER A 38 14.54 40.87 -18.91
CA SER A 38 15.79 40.92 -18.18
C SER A 38 16.29 39.52 -17.84
N ASN A 39 17.58 39.39 -17.62
CA ASN A 39 18.16 38.16 -17.05
C ASN A 39 18.41 38.29 -15.53
N LEU A 40 17.84 39.31 -14.89
CA LEU A 40 17.99 39.51 -13.44
C LEU A 40 16.96 38.64 -12.70
N PRO A 41 17.41 37.76 -11.79
CA PRO A 41 16.51 36.97 -10.98
C PRO A 41 15.64 37.87 -10.08
N PHE A 42 14.33 37.62 -10.07
CA PHE A 42 13.40 38.41 -9.28
C PHE A 42 13.49 38.07 -7.79
N SER A 43 13.39 39.09 -6.94
CA SER A 43 13.25 38.91 -5.49
C SER A 43 12.15 39.84 -4.98
N GLY A 44 11.12 39.25 -4.32
CA GLY A 44 9.98 39.99 -3.82
C GLY A 44 8.76 39.13 -3.57
N LYS A 45 7.71 39.75 -3.00
CA LYS A 45 6.39 39.11 -2.87
C LYS A 45 5.72 39.03 -4.24
N VAL A 46 5.07 37.93 -4.52
CA VAL A 46 4.39 37.66 -5.78
C VAL A 46 2.99 37.08 -5.55
N PHE A 47 2.11 37.31 -6.50
CA PHE A 47 0.76 36.77 -6.51
C PHE A 47 0.34 36.38 -7.94
N SER A 48 -0.73 35.65 -8.05
CA SER A 48 -1.54 35.52 -9.27
C SER A 48 -3.02 35.43 -8.90
N LYS A 49 -3.88 35.75 -9.84
CA LYS A 49 -5.33 35.74 -9.67
C LYS A 49 -5.99 34.81 -10.69
N TYR A 50 -7.20 34.40 -10.41
CA TYR A 50 -8.11 33.81 -11.36
C TYR A 50 -8.73 34.91 -12.26
N ASP A 51 -9.35 34.50 -13.34
CA ASP A 51 -10.05 35.46 -14.26
C ASP A 51 -11.20 36.17 -13.55
N SER A 52 -11.80 35.54 -12.54
CA SER A 52 -12.79 36.14 -11.63
C SER A 52 -12.22 37.25 -10.72
N GLY A 53 -10.91 37.43 -10.70
CA GLY A 53 -10.22 38.40 -9.83
C GLY A 53 -9.89 37.89 -8.42
N SER A 54 -10.36 36.69 -8.03
CA SER A 54 -10.01 36.06 -6.76
C SER A 54 -8.54 35.63 -6.70
N ASN A 55 -7.95 35.57 -5.51
CA ASN A 55 -6.58 35.14 -5.34
C ASN A 55 -6.40 33.68 -5.73
N LYS A 56 -5.40 33.40 -6.58
CA LYS A 56 -5.04 32.03 -7.00
C LYS A 56 -3.78 31.56 -6.25
N ARG A 57 -2.73 32.38 -6.22
CA ARG A 57 -1.46 32.01 -5.59
C ARG A 57 -0.77 33.22 -4.99
N MET A 58 -0.03 33.00 -3.90
CA MET A 58 0.80 34.02 -3.26
C MET A 58 2.05 33.38 -2.65
N GLY A 59 3.17 34.10 -2.70
CA GLY A 59 4.41 33.63 -2.08
C GLY A 59 5.52 34.68 -2.16
N TYR A 60 6.74 34.25 -1.90
CA TYR A 60 7.94 35.07 -1.99
C TYR A 60 8.98 34.38 -2.88
N LEU A 61 9.60 35.17 -3.74
CA LEU A 61 10.76 34.76 -4.53
C LEU A 61 12.02 35.40 -3.97
N LYS A 62 13.09 34.62 -3.90
CA LYS A 62 14.44 35.08 -3.57
C LYS A 62 15.40 34.61 -4.63
N ASN A 63 16.08 35.56 -5.30
CA ASN A 63 16.97 35.25 -6.41
C ASN A 63 16.31 34.33 -7.47
N GLY A 64 15.05 34.65 -7.83
CA GLY A 64 14.26 33.89 -8.82
C GLY A 64 13.64 32.61 -8.32
N LYS A 65 13.96 32.14 -7.12
CA LYS A 65 13.48 30.86 -6.59
C LYS A 65 12.44 31.05 -5.48
N LYS A 66 11.51 30.11 -5.36
CA LYS A 66 10.56 30.11 -4.24
C LYS A 66 11.31 30.05 -2.91
N ASP A 67 10.91 30.90 -1.95
CA ASP A 67 11.50 31.01 -0.63
C ASP A 67 10.43 31.41 0.39
N GLY A 68 10.41 30.77 1.59
CA GLY A 68 9.36 30.99 2.57
C GLY A 68 8.01 30.31 2.21
N MET A 69 6.95 30.82 2.80
CA MET A 69 5.61 30.27 2.68
C MET A 69 4.99 30.61 1.32
N TRP A 70 4.39 29.60 0.69
CA TRP A 70 3.58 29.69 -0.52
C TRP A 70 2.19 29.17 -0.27
N MET A 71 1.18 29.89 -0.74
CA MET A 71 -0.23 29.55 -0.60
C MET A 71 -0.90 29.52 -1.97
N GLN A 72 -1.85 28.60 -2.13
CA GLN A 72 -2.78 28.55 -3.26
C GLN A 72 -4.20 28.41 -2.75
N TRP A 73 -5.14 28.94 -3.49
CA TRP A 73 -6.56 28.92 -3.19
C TRP A 73 -7.31 28.37 -4.38
N TYR A 74 -8.40 27.69 -4.11
CA TYR A 74 -9.45 27.42 -5.07
C TYR A 74 -10.15 28.71 -5.51
N GLU A 75 -10.85 28.68 -6.64
CA GLU A 75 -11.56 29.85 -7.14
C GLU A 75 -12.68 30.34 -6.21
N ASN A 76 -13.25 29.39 -5.39
CA ASN A 76 -14.21 29.71 -4.33
C ASN A 76 -13.60 30.41 -3.10
N GLY A 77 -12.29 30.69 -3.11
CA GLY A 77 -11.56 31.41 -2.05
C GLY A 77 -11.08 30.55 -0.88
N LYS A 78 -11.40 29.24 -0.84
CA LYS A 78 -10.84 28.35 0.18
C LYS A 78 -9.40 27.98 -0.15
N LYS A 79 -8.59 27.73 0.88
CA LYS A 79 -7.20 27.26 0.69
C LYS A 79 -7.21 25.91 -0.04
N GLU A 80 -6.29 25.75 -0.99
CA GLU A 80 -5.98 24.52 -1.69
C GLU A 80 -4.71 23.88 -1.11
N TYR A 81 -3.62 24.68 -0.96
CA TYR A 81 -2.43 24.24 -0.24
C TYR A 81 -1.64 25.39 0.38
N GLU A 82 -0.81 25.02 1.34
CA GLU A 82 0.19 25.84 2.02
C GLU A 82 1.47 25.03 2.15
N GLU A 83 2.58 25.56 1.65
CA GLU A 83 3.86 24.88 1.59
C GLU A 83 5.02 25.83 1.83
N TYR A 84 6.11 25.31 2.42
CA TYR A 84 7.29 26.10 2.72
C TYR A 84 8.44 25.71 1.80
N TYR A 85 9.15 26.73 1.31
CA TYR A 85 10.29 26.59 0.43
C TYR A 85 11.54 27.24 1.00
N LYS A 86 12.68 26.66 0.67
CA LYS A 86 14.00 27.25 0.85
C LYS A 86 14.81 27.04 -0.43
N GLU A 87 15.24 28.14 -1.04
CA GLU A 87 16.03 28.11 -2.29
C GLU A 87 15.41 27.26 -3.40
N GLY A 88 14.09 27.30 -3.54
CA GLY A 88 13.33 26.57 -4.55
C GLY A 88 12.98 25.12 -4.22
N LYS A 89 13.44 24.58 -3.09
CA LYS A 89 13.09 23.23 -2.62
C LYS A 89 12.10 23.32 -1.47
N ARG A 90 11.15 22.38 -1.39
CA ARG A 90 10.26 22.25 -0.23
C ARG A 90 11.12 22.03 1.03
N ASP A 91 10.92 22.87 2.05
CA ASP A 91 11.66 22.80 3.33
C ASP A 91 10.77 23.35 4.44
N GLY A 92 10.03 22.50 5.09
CA GLY A 92 9.04 22.84 6.12
C GLY A 92 7.73 22.07 5.92
N LEU A 93 6.69 22.57 6.57
CA LEU A 93 5.35 21.98 6.53
C LEU A 93 4.72 22.10 5.14
N TYR A 94 3.99 21.08 4.77
CA TYR A 94 3.08 21.02 3.65
C TYR A 94 1.69 20.64 4.15
N ASN A 95 0.69 21.43 3.79
CA ASN A 95 -0.71 21.15 4.06
C ASN A 95 -1.52 21.39 2.79
N SER A 96 -2.50 20.53 2.53
CA SER A 96 -3.47 20.73 1.47
C SER A 96 -4.90 20.45 1.94
N TRP A 97 -5.85 20.97 1.20
CA TRP A 97 -7.28 20.88 1.55
C TRP A 97 -8.09 20.59 0.29
N TRP A 98 -9.17 19.87 0.47
CA TRP A 98 -10.21 19.66 -0.52
C TRP A 98 -10.98 20.96 -0.80
N GLU A 99 -11.67 21.04 -1.92
CA GLU A 99 -12.48 22.21 -2.28
C GLU A 99 -13.63 22.47 -1.29
N ASN A 100 -14.10 21.41 -0.60
CA ASN A 100 -15.05 21.55 0.50
C ASN A 100 -14.45 22.23 1.74
N GLY A 101 -13.10 22.33 1.83
CA GLY A 101 -12.31 22.94 2.90
C GLY A 101 -11.84 21.96 3.97
N GLN A 102 -12.14 20.67 3.84
CA GLN A 102 -11.57 19.63 4.68
C GLN A 102 -10.10 19.38 4.32
N LYS A 103 -9.32 18.93 5.28
CA LYS A 103 -7.90 18.60 5.05
C LYS A 103 -7.80 17.44 4.06
N TRP A 104 -6.90 17.58 3.08
CA TRP A 104 -6.56 16.52 2.14
C TRP A 104 -5.24 15.84 2.50
N SER A 105 -4.16 16.62 2.74
CA SER A 105 -2.91 16.00 3.13
C SER A 105 -2.03 16.91 3.99
N GLU A 106 -1.15 16.30 4.76
CA GLU A 106 -0.10 16.99 5.50
C GLU A 106 1.20 16.19 5.53
N GLY A 107 2.32 16.90 5.64
CA GLY A 107 3.64 16.31 5.78
C GLY A 107 4.71 17.36 6.04
N THR A 108 5.91 16.89 6.27
CA THR A 108 7.08 17.78 6.46
C THR A 108 8.16 17.42 5.46
N TYR A 109 8.70 18.44 4.81
CA TYR A 109 9.79 18.29 3.85
C TYR A 109 11.08 18.90 4.36
N LYS A 110 12.20 18.30 4.00
CA LYS A 110 13.54 18.84 4.20
C LYS A 110 14.34 18.71 2.91
N ASN A 111 14.82 19.84 2.38
CA ASN A 111 15.55 19.90 1.10
C ASN A 111 14.84 19.18 -0.06
N GLY A 112 13.50 19.20 -0.10
CA GLY A 112 12.66 18.56 -1.11
C GLY A 112 12.34 17.08 -0.85
N ILE A 113 12.84 16.51 0.24
CA ILE A 113 12.58 15.12 0.65
C ILE A 113 11.57 15.12 1.79
N LEU A 114 10.55 14.26 1.71
CA LEU A 114 9.60 14.03 2.78
C LEU A 114 10.32 13.44 4.00
N VAL A 115 10.09 14.01 5.18
CA VAL A 115 10.68 13.55 6.45
C VAL A 115 9.60 13.43 7.51
N GLY A 116 9.67 12.36 8.31
CA GLY A 116 8.64 12.08 9.31
C GLY A 116 7.36 11.51 8.72
N SER A 117 6.23 11.82 9.35
CA SER A 117 4.93 11.31 8.94
C SER A 117 4.37 12.09 7.76
N TYR A 118 3.61 11.41 6.93
CA TYR A 118 2.76 11.99 5.89
C TYR A 118 1.37 11.37 6.00
N THR A 119 0.33 12.19 5.98
CA THR A 119 -1.05 11.74 6.14
C THR A 119 -1.93 12.31 5.03
N GLU A 120 -2.84 11.50 4.51
CA GLU A 120 -3.91 11.87 3.58
C GLU A 120 -5.28 11.56 4.18
N TRP A 121 -6.29 12.32 3.78
CA TRP A 121 -7.67 12.18 4.23
C TRP A 121 -8.62 12.18 3.03
N TYR A 122 -9.64 11.39 3.12
CA TYR A 122 -10.80 11.43 2.22
C TYR A 122 -11.54 12.77 2.30
N GLU A 123 -12.37 13.03 1.31
CA GLU A 123 -13.21 14.24 1.26
C GLU A 123 -14.24 14.31 2.40
N ASN A 124 -14.56 13.17 3.04
CA ASN A 124 -15.42 13.10 4.23
C ASN A 124 -14.68 13.43 5.54
N GLY A 125 -13.34 13.58 5.50
CA GLY A 125 -12.48 13.90 6.65
C GLY A 125 -11.91 12.68 7.40
N GLU A 126 -12.29 11.46 7.04
CA GLU A 126 -11.66 10.25 7.56
C GLU A 126 -10.25 10.09 6.98
N LYS A 127 -9.32 9.47 7.72
CA LYS A 127 -7.99 9.15 7.19
C LYS A 127 -8.11 8.20 6.02
N GLU A 128 -7.31 8.42 4.97
CA GLU A 128 -7.14 7.55 3.81
C GLU A 128 -5.81 6.80 3.88
N TYR A 129 -4.75 7.52 4.20
CA TYR A 129 -3.40 6.98 4.16
C TYR A 129 -2.47 7.67 5.16
N GLU A 130 -1.54 6.92 5.72
CA GLU A 130 -0.49 7.46 6.58
C GLU A 130 0.81 6.67 6.41
N THR A 131 1.92 7.40 6.28
CA THR A 131 3.25 6.84 6.46
C THR A 131 3.85 7.35 7.75
N THR A 132 4.48 6.48 8.51
CA THR A 132 5.19 6.87 9.73
C THR A 132 6.59 6.25 9.74
N HIS A 133 7.61 7.07 9.97
CA HIS A 133 8.97 6.58 10.19
C HIS A 133 9.11 6.16 11.66
N LEU A 134 9.38 4.88 11.91
CA LEU A 134 9.41 4.32 13.27
C LEU A 134 10.77 4.44 13.96
N ASN A 135 11.88 4.46 13.20
CA ASN A 135 13.23 4.51 13.76
C ASN A 135 14.30 4.99 12.77
N GLU A 136 15.53 5.16 13.27
CA GLU A 136 16.70 5.56 12.47
C GLU A 136 17.15 4.47 11.49
N ASP A 137 16.69 3.22 11.63
CA ASP A 137 17.04 2.09 10.76
C ASP A 137 16.29 2.07 9.42
N GLY A 138 15.53 3.13 9.11
CA GLY A 138 14.79 3.26 7.86
C GLY A 138 13.54 2.36 7.77
N VAL A 139 13.00 1.97 8.92
CA VAL A 139 11.71 1.26 8.97
C VAL A 139 10.59 2.28 8.92
N ILE A 140 9.65 2.07 8.03
CA ILE A 140 8.42 2.85 7.91
C ILE A 140 7.21 1.93 8.02
N THR A 141 6.13 2.45 8.59
CA THR A 141 4.80 1.84 8.51
C THR A 141 3.97 2.60 7.51
N GLN A 142 3.27 1.88 6.64
CA GLN A 142 2.21 2.42 5.80
C GLN A 142 0.88 1.86 6.27
N THR A 143 -0.07 2.73 6.54
CA THR A 143 -1.42 2.35 6.95
C THR A 143 -2.41 2.99 5.99
N SER A 144 -3.37 2.22 5.49
CA SER A 144 -4.51 2.72 4.72
C SER A 144 -5.83 2.42 5.43
N TRP A 145 -6.84 3.23 5.12
CA TRP A 145 -8.18 3.12 5.68
C TRP A 145 -9.21 3.22 4.56
N TYR A 146 -10.32 2.57 4.75
CA TYR A 146 -11.53 2.75 3.94
C TYR A 146 -12.23 4.08 4.27
N GLU A 147 -13.08 4.56 3.37
CA GLU A 147 -13.88 5.78 3.60
C GLU A 147 -14.78 5.73 4.84
N ASN A 148 -15.10 4.53 5.35
CA ASN A 148 -15.85 4.34 6.59
C ASN A 148 -14.98 4.47 7.85
N GLY A 149 -13.69 4.80 7.71
CA GLY A 149 -12.73 5.00 8.81
C GLY A 149 -12.12 3.70 9.35
N GLN A 150 -12.49 2.53 8.85
CA GLN A 150 -11.88 1.27 9.25
C GLN A 150 -10.54 1.04 8.52
N LYS A 151 -9.56 0.42 9.20
CA LYS A 151 -8.30 0.06 8.57
C LYS A 151 -8.53 -0.87 7.39
N GLU A 152 -7.81 -0.60 6.28
CA GLU A 152 -7.71 -1.43 5.09
C GLU A 152 -6.42 -2.23 5.10
N SER A 153 -5.27 -1.58 5.38
CA SER A 153 -3.99 -2.26 5.46
C SER A 153 -3.03 -1.61 6.45
N GLU A 154 -2.09 -2.40 6.96
CA GLU A 154 -0.94 -1.95 7.73
C GLU A 154 0.28 -2.78 7.30
N VAL A 155 1.27 -2.12 6.72
CA VAL A 155 2.43 -2.77 6.09
C VAL A 155 3.71 -2.13 6.58
N TYR A 156 4.71 -2.96 6.87
CA TYR A 156 6.03 -2.52 7.32
C TYR A 156 7.05 -2.66 6.18
N TYR A 157 7.86 -1.62 6.02
CA TYR A 157 8.95 -1.56 5.04
C TYR A 157 10.27 -1.24 5.73
N LYS A 158 11.34 -1.80 5.21
CA LYS A 158 12.71 -1.42 5.56
C LYS A 158 13.47 -1.13 4.27
N ASN A 159 14.01 0.10 4.16
CA ASN A 159 14.71 0.56 2.94
C ASN A 159 13.89 0.38 1.65
N GLY A 160 12.56 0.61 1.73
CA GLY A 160 11.65 0.49 0.60
C GLY A 160 11.25 -0.95 0.22
N VAL A 161 11.66 -1.96 1.00
CA VAL A 161 11.32 -3.38 0.79
C VAL A 161 10.43 -3.87 1.92
N HIS A 162 9.43 -4.69 1.62
CA HIS A 162 8.56 -5.31 2.64
C HIS A 162 9.39 -6.02 3.71
N HIS A 163 9.17 -5.69 4.99
CA HIS A 163 9.91 -6.24 6.12
C HIS A 163 9.07 -6.16 7.41
N GLY A 164 8.76 -7.29 8.02
CA GLY A 164 7.87 -7.39 9.16
C GLY A 164 6.45 -7.79 8.76
N LEU A 165 5.48 -7.45 9.58
CA LEU A 165 4.09 -7.84 9.37
C LEU A 165 3.43 -7.03 8.24
N SER A 166 2.55 -7.70 7.51
CA SER A 166 1.57 -7.10 6.60
C SER A 166 0.20 -7.61 7.01
N ILE A 167 -0.68 -6.71 7.37
CA ILE A 167 -2.04 -7.03 7.81
C ILE A 167 -3.02 -6.30 6.92
N SER A 168 -4.04 -6.99 6.45
CA SER A 168 -5.15 -6.37 5.71
C SER A 168 -6.50 -6.77 6.29
N TRP A 169 -7.48 -5.91 6.05
CA TRP A 169 -8.83 -6.04 6.57
C TRP A 169 -9.83 -5.84 5.45
N TYR A 170 -11.00 -6.40 5.60
CA TYR A 170 -12.18 -6.09 4.83
C TYR A 170 -12.82 -4.78 5.31
N GLU A 171 -13.63 -4.17 4.48
CA GLU A 171 -14.36 -2.93 4.79
C GLU A 171 -15.30 -3.04 6.02
N ASN A 172 -15.70 -4.26 6.41
CA ASN A 172 -16.46 -4.53 7.62
C ASN A 172 -15.60 -4.65 8.90
N GLY A 173 -14.27 -4.46 8.79
CA GLY A 173 -13.31 -4.52 9.88
C GLY A 173 -12.79 -5.93 10.23
N ASN A 174 -13.30 -6.99 9.62
CA ASN A 174 -12.74 -8.32 9.78
C ASN A 174 -11.39 -8.42 9.06
N LYS A 175 -10.45 -9.18 9.62
CA LYS A 175 -9.16 -9.44 8.96
C LYS A 175 -9.38 -10.16 7.63
N TRP A 176 -8.62 -9.76 6.61
CA TRP A 176 -8.50 -10.45 5.34
C TRP A 176 -7.24 -11.34 5.30
N SER A 177 -6.06 -10.76 5.63
CA SER A 177 -4.82 -11.55 5.73
C SER A 177 -3.87 -11.02 6.80
N VAL A 178 -2.98 -11.90 7.26
CA VAL A 178 -1.80 -11.59 8.06
C VAL A 178 -0.64 -12.39 7.49
N ASP A 179 0.37 -11.67 7.05
CA ASP A 179 1.57 -12.20 6.41
C ASP A 179 2.82 -11.61 7.07
N GLU A 180 3.93 -12.33 7.05
CA GLU A 180 5.20 -11.83 7.54
C GLU A 180 6.24 -11.82 6.40
N TYR A 181 6.99 -10.72 6.31
CA TYR A 181 8.01 -10.52 5.28
C TYR A 181 9.39 -10.29 5.88
N LYS A 182 10.39 -10.82 5.23
CA LYS A 182 11.80 -10.50 5.46
C LYS A 182 12.48 -10.24 4.14
N ASP A 183 13.02 -9.03 3.98
CA ASP A 183 13.74 -8.60 2.78
C ASP A 183 12.94 -8.88 1.48
N GLY A 184 11.64 -8.55 1.51
CA GLY A 184 10.71 -8.71 0.40
C GLY A 184 10.18 -10.12 0.16
N LYS A 185 10.57 -11.09 0.98
CA LYS A 185 10.12 -12.49 0.86
C LYS A 185 9.20 -12.86 2.00
N LEU A 186 8.13 -13.59 1.69
CA LEU A 186 7.26 -14.19 2.70
C LEU A 186 8.04 -15.18 3.56
N ILE A 187 7.82 -15.12 4.87
CA ILE A 187 8.37 -16.02 5.88
C ILE A 187 7.31 -16.33 6.93
N GLY A 188 7.54 -17.39 7.73
CA GLY A 188 6.66 -17.70 8.86
C GLY A 188 5.24 -18.03 8.46
N THR A 189 4.30 -17.83 9.37
CA THR A 189 2.89 -18.18 9.18
C THR A 189 2.16 -17.11 8.37
N SER A 190 1.44 -17.54 7.33
CA SER A 190 0.45 -16.75 6.60
C SER A 190 -0.94 -17.27 6.94
N THR A 191 -1.85 -16.34 7.25
CA THR A 191 -3.25 -16.69 7.54
C THR A 191 -4.18 -15.76 6.77
N SER A 192 -5.21 -16.32 6.17
CA SER A 192 -6.27 -15.57 5.48
C SER A 192 -7.65 -15.93 6.03
N TRP A 193 -8.59 -15.00 5.88
CA TRP A 193 -9.96 -15.13 6.38
C TRP A 193 -10.97 -14.78 5.29
N PHE A 194 -12.16 -15.28 5.40
CA PHE A 194 -13.33 -14.84 4.65
C PHE A 194 -13.89 -13.54 5.24
N VAL A 195 -14.72 -12.87 4.46
CA VAL A 195 -15.39 -11.61 4.87
C VAL A 195 -16.24 -11.76 6.13
N ASN A 196 -16.75 -12.98 6.41
CA ASN A 196 -17.50 -13.30 7.63
C ASN A 196 -16.60 -13.51 8.87
N GLY A 197 -15.26 -13.41 8.73
CA GLY A 197 -14.27 -13.56 9.79
C GLY A 197 -13.82 -14.99 10.06
N GLN A 198 -14.35 -15.98 9.35
CA GLN A 198 -13.88 -17.37 9.45
C GLN A 198 -12.55 -17.56 8.71
N LYS A 199 -11.66 -18.43 9.22
CA LYS A 199 -10.41 -18.77 8.52
C LYS A 199 -10.72 -19.34 7.13
N LYS A 200 -9.95 -18.88 6.14
CA LYS A 200 -9.96 -19.37 4.76
C LYS A 200 -8.76 -20.25 4.46
N GLY A 201 -7.59 -19.87 4.96
CA GLY A 201 -6.35 -20.62 4.77
C GLY A 201 -5.30 -20.26 5.80
N GLU A 202 -4.43 -21.23 6.12
CA GLU A 202 -3.28 -21.04 7.00
C GLU A 202 -2.16 -21.99 6.58
N GLY A 203 -0.94 -21.47 6.55
CA GLY A 203 0.25 -22.24 6.25
C GLY A 203 1.50 -21.45 6.55
N SER A 204 2.64 -21.97 6.15
CA SER A 204 3.93 -21.34 6.41
C SER A 204 4.71 -21.12 5.12
N TYR A 205 5.49 -20.04 5.13
CA TYR A 205 6.45 -19.71 4.08
C TYR A 205 7.89 -19.79 4.60
N LYS A 206 8.78 -20.25 3.74
CA LYS A 206 10.22 -20.22 3.96
C LYS A 206 10.90 -19.65 2.72
N ASN A 207 11.56 -18.48 2.88
CA ASN A 207 12.21 -17.79 1.77
C ASN A 207 11.30 -17.47 0.57
N GLY A 208 10.01 -17.21 0.81
CA GLY A 208 9.02 -16.88 -0.22
C GLY A 208 8.34 -18.06 -0.88
N LYS A 209 8.60 -19.29 -0.40
CA LYS A 209 7.98 -20.52 -0.89
C LYS A 209 7.16 -21.18 0.20
N GLU A 210 6.06 -21.82 -0.14
CA GLU A 210 5.27 -22.61 0.79
C GLU A 210 6.14 -23.74 1.39
N ASP A 211 6.05 -23.96 2.71
CA ASP A 211 6.84 -24.96 3.42
C ASP A 211 6.05 -25.49 4.63
N GLY A 212 5.87 -26.80 4.70
CA GLY A 212 5.09 -27.47 5.73
C GLY A 212 3.61 -27.62 5.40
N LEU A 213 2.80 -27.77 6.45
CA LEU A 213 1.37 -28.01 6.33
C LEU A 213 0.60 -26.73 6.00
N TRP A 214 -0.26 -26.82 4.97
CA TRP A 214 -1.25 -25.84 4.59
C TRP A 214 -2.64 -26.37 4.80
N ILE A 215 -3.49 -25.60 5.48
CA ILE A 215 -4.88 -25.96 5.77
C ILE A 215 -5.79 -24.92 5.14
N GLY A 216 -6.78 -25.40 4.39
CA GLY A 216 -7.85 -24.59 3.84
C GLY A 216 -9.20 -24.92 4.50
N TRP A 217 -10.08 -23.94 4.56
CA TRP A 217 -11.43 -24.10 5.10
C TRP A 217 -12.47 -23.58 4.10
N TRP A 218 -13.66 -24.14 4.16
CA TRP A 218 -14.85 -23.59 3.54
C TRP A 218 -15.31 -22.36 4.31
N GLU A 219 -16.07 -21.49 3.66
CA GLU A 219 -16.64 -20.29 4.31
C GLU A 219 -17.59 -20.62 5.46
N SER A 220 -18.11 -21.84 5.53
CA SER A 220 -18.92 -22.40 6.61
C SER A 220 -18.11 -22.88 7.82
N GLY A 221 -16.77 -22.94 7.69
CA GLY A 221 -15.82 -23.25 8.76
C GLY A 221 -15.31 -24.70 8.75
N GLU A 222 -15.88 -25.60 7.93
CA GLU A 222 -15.39 -26.96 7.78
C GLU A 222 -14.08 -26.98 6.99
N LYS A 223 -13.21 -27.96 7.30
CA LYS A 223 -11.97 -28.15 6.55
C LYS A 223 -12.23 -28.50 5.10
N TRP A 224 -11.49 -27.87 4.20
CA TRP A 224 -11.52 -28.05 2.75
C TRP A 224 -10.30 -28.83 2.26
N SER A 225 -9.09 -28.47 2.75
CA SER A 225 -7.86 -29.14 2.36
C SER A 225 -6.84 -29.21 3.50
N GLU A 226 -6.00 -30.23 3.43
CA GLU A 226 -4.70 -30.34 4.07
C GLU A 226 -3.70 -30.74 3.01
N ASP A 227 -2.77 -29.86 2.75
CA ASP A 227 -1.75 -30.01 1.72
C ASP A 227 -0.36 -29.78 2.35
N PHE A 228 0.61 -30.65 2.07
CA PHE A 228 1.97 -30.47 2.51
C PHE A 228 2.83 -29.94 1.37
N TYR A 229 3.72 -29.01 1.71
CA TYR A 229 4.68 -28.39 0.79
C TYR A 229 6.11 -28.51 1.30
N GLU A 230 7.05 -28.70 0.38
CA GLU A 230 8.48 -28.58 0.61
C GLU A 230 9.07 -27.71 -0.50
N GLU A 231 9.66 -26.56 -0.12
CA GLU A 231 10.21 -25.56 -1.08
C GLU A 231 9.26 -25.13 -2.19
N GLY A 232 7.95 -25.04 -1.91
CA GLY A 232 6.91 -24.61 -2.85
C GLY A 232 6.33 -25.71 -3.74
N GLU A 233 6.76 -26.96 -3.55
CA GLU A 233 6.21 -28.11 -4.26
C GLU A 233 5.38 -29.01 -3.34
N PHE A 234 4.30 -29.60 -3.86
CA PHE A 234 3.53 -30.57 -3.10
C PHE A 234 4.39 -31.75 -2.67
N TYR A 235 4.29 -32.10 -1.39
CA TYR A 235 5.03 -33.22 -0.78
C TYR A 235 4.17 -33.95 0.25
N GLY A 236 4.30 -35.29 0.31
CA GLY A 236 3.58 -36.09 1.31
C GLY A 236 2.07 -36.20 1.02
N ILE A 237 1.29 -36.45 2.06
CA ILE A 237 -0.14 -36.71 1.93
C ILE A 237 -0.92 -35.42 1.76
N CYS A 238 -1.75 -35.34 0.72
CA CYS A 238 -2.72 -34.28 0.52
C CYS A 238 -4.14 -34.86 0.62
N THR A 239 -5.02 -34.14 1.30
CA THR A 239 -6.41 -34.57 1.52
C THR A 239 -7.35 -33.38 1.28
N LYS A 240 -8.46 -33.62 0.57
CA LYS A 240 -9.54 -32.63 0.39
C LYS A 240 -10.87 -33.20 0.86
N TRP A 241 -11.74 -32.31 1.32
CA TRP A 241 -13.05 -32.66 1.88
C TRP A 241 -14.17 -31.87 1.19
N TYR A 242 -15.32 -32.48 1.11
CA TYR A 242 -16.57 -31.83 0.79
C TYR A 242 -17.05 -30.95 1.96
N LYS A 243 -17.98 -30.03 1.69
CA LYS A 243 -18.59 -29.19 2.74
C LYS A 243 -19.31 -29.99 3.85
N ASN A 244 -19.75 -31.23 3.56
CA ASN A 244 -20.36 -32.11 4.54
C ASN A 244 -19.34 -32.84 5.43
N GLY A 245 -18.03 -32.51 5.30
CA GLY A 245 -16.94 -33.10 6.07
C GLY A 245 -16.46 -34.47 5.58
N GLN A 246 -17.09 -35.03 4.52
CA GLN A 246 -16.63 -36.29 3.93
C GLN A 246 -15.41 -36.08 3.05
N LYS A 247 -14.47 -37.06 3.05
CA LYS A 247 -13.31 -36.99 2.15
C LYS A 247 -13.73 -36.93 0.70
N MET A 248 -13.11 -36.05 -0.08
CA MET A 248 -13.25 -35.90 -1.51
C MET A 248 -12.14 -36.67 -2.23
N ASN A 249 -10.90 -36.42 -1.86
CA ASN A 249 -9.74 -37.14 -2.35
C ASN A 249 -8.62 -37.24 -1.32
N GLU A 250 -7.72 -38.20 -1.52
CA GLU A 250 -6.51 -38.39 -0.74
C GLU A 250 -5.46 -39.07 -1.60
N GLY A 251 -4.24 -38.59 -1.53
CA GLY A 251 -3.10 -39.18 -2.18
C GLY A 251 -1.80 -38.58 -1.70
N SER A 252 -0.70 -39.03 -2.25
CA SER A 252 0.62 -38.53 -1.91
C SER A 252 1.28 -37.86 -3.11
N TYR A 253 2.08 -36.84 -2.80
CA TYR A 253 3.00 -36.21 -3.74
C TYR A 253 4.45 -36.45 -3.36
N LYS A 254 5.30 -36.53 -4.37
CA LYS A 254 6.77 -36.54 -4.22
C LYS A 254 7.36 -35.64 -5.32
N ASN A 255 8.11 -34.61 -4.89
CA ASN A 255 8.67 -33.60 -5.81
C ASN A 255 7.60 -33.02 -6.75
N GLY A 256 6.46 -32.61 -6.22
CA GLY A 256 5.35 -32.00 -6.94
C GLY A 256 4.53 -32.93 -7.84
N LYS A 257 4.82 -34.25 -7.85
CA LYS A 257 4.14 -35.23 -8.71
C LYS A 257 3.41 -36.27 -7.88
N GLU A 258 2.23 -36.73 -8.38
CA GLU A 258 1.48 -37.79 -7.73
C GLU A 258 2.32 -39.06 -7.63
N GLU A 259 2.28 -39.69 -6.43
CA GLU A 259 3.02 -40.89 -6.10
C GLU A 259 2.18 -41.81 -5.23
N GLY A 260 2.19 -43.14 -5.52
CA GLY A 260 1.48 -44.13 -4.75
C GLY A 260 -0.02 -44.15 -5.01
N VAL A 261 -0.79 -44.54 -4.01
CA VAL A 261 -2.23 -44.78 -4.14
C VAL A 261 -2.99 -43.46 -4.02
N TRP A 262 -3.79 -43.15 -5.01
CA TRP A 262 -4.73 -42.05 -5.03
C TRP A 262 -6.15 -42.58 -4.96
N LYS A 263 -6.98 -41.99 -4.08
CA LYS A 263 -8.37 -42.34 -3.84
C LYS A 263 -9.24 -41.11 -3.93
N ASN A 264 -10.39 -41.25 -4.60
CA ASN A 264 -11.45 -40.28 -4.60
C ASN A 264 -12.74 -40.89 -4.10
N TRP A 265 -13.59 -40.08 -3.51
CA TRP A 265 -14.89 -40.48 -2.99
C TRP A 265 -15.97 -39.54 -3.52
N TRP A 266 -17.17 -40.07 -3.61
CA TRP A 266 -18.37 -39.28 -3.82
C TRP A 266 -18.76 -38.57 -2.51
N TRP A 267 -19.62 -37.56 -2.64
CA TRP A 267 -20.12 -36.78 -1.51
C TRP A 267 -20.87 -37.63 -0.45
N ASN A 268 -21.31 -38.86 -0.76
CA ASN A 268 -21.95 -39.84 0.10
C ASN A 268 -20.96 -40.83 0.71
N SER A 269 -19.66 -40.60 0.61
CA SER A 269 -18.55 -41.44 1.08
C SER A 269 -18.32 -42.75 0.31
N ASN A 270 -19.09 -43.06 -0.72
CA ASN A 270 -18.78 -44.17 -1.59
C ASN A 270 -17.52 -43.87 -2.41
N LYS A 271 -16.64 -44.83 -2.59
CA LYS A 271 -15.44 -44.69 -3.41
C LYS A 271 -15.85 -44.40 -4.84
N SER A 272 -15.19 -43.41 -5.50
CA SER A 272 -15.42 -43.08 -6.90
C SER A 272 -14.27 -43.50 -7.81
N TYR A 273 -13.05 -43.51 -7.27
CA TYR A 273 -11.83 -43.79 -8.01
C TYR A 273 -10.73 -44.32 -7.08
N GLU A 274 -9.91 -45.24 -7.61
CA GLU A 274 -8.63 -45.63 -7.00
C GLU A 274 -7.64 -45.98 -8.13
N GLY A 275 -6.45 -45.34 -8.05
CA GLY A 275 -5.37 -45.55 -9.01
C GLY A 275 -4.01 -45.52 -8.30
N ILE A 276 -2.99 -46.09 -8.94
CA ILE A 276 -1.61 -46.07 -8.48
C ILE A 276 -0.82 -45.20 -9.46
N TYR A 277 -0.10 -44.23 -8.91
CA TYR A 277 0.72 -43.26 -9.66
C TYR A 277 2.19 -43.45 -9.37
N GLU A 278 3.03 -43.24 -10.37
CA GLU A 278 4.49 -43.12 -10.27
C GLU A 278 4.94 -41.90 -11.07
N ASN A 279 5.65 -40.97 -10.44
CA ASN A 279 6.12 -39.73 -11.07
C ASN A 279 5.05 -38.93 -11.81
N GLY A 280 3.82 -38.86 -11.31
CA GLY A 280 2.70 -38.14 -11.90
C GLY A 280 1.94 -38.92 -12.99
N SER A 281 2.35 -40.16 -13.29
CA SER A 281 1.68 -41.00 -14.30
C SER A 281 0.87 -42.11 -13.66
N LEU A 282 -0.37 -42.32 -14.11
CA LEU A 282 -1.18 -43.45 -13.67
C LEU A 282 -0.56 -44.75 -14.23
N VAL A 283 -0.01 -45.59 -13.31
CA VAL A 283 0.58 -46.87 -13.70
C VAL A 283 -0.40 -48.05 -13.54
N LYS A 284 -1.40 -47.87 -12.65
CA LYS A 284 -2.43 -48.90 -12.47
C LYS A 284 -3.76 -48.28 -12.08
N LEU A 285 -4.79 -48.50 -12.84
CA LEU A 285 -6.17 -48.27 -12.42
C LEU A 285 -6.64 -49.44 -11.56
N VAL A 286 -7.01 -49.17 -10.29
CA VAL A 286 -7.57 -50.19 -9.38
C VAL A 286 -9.06 -50.33 -9.60
N GLY A 287 -9.78 -49.20 -9.75
CA GLY A 287 -11.20 -49.23 -10.06
C GLY A 287 -11.84 -47.84 -10.13
N ARG A 288 -13.04 -47.84 -10.72
CA ARG A 288 -13.98 -46.71 -10.73
C ARG A 288 -15.35 -47.20 -10.28
N TRP A 289 -16.07 -46.38 -9.56
CA TRP A 289 -17.38 -46.72 -9.00
C TRP A 289 -18.38 -45.61 -9.24
N ASN A 290 -19.63 -45.97 -9.37
CA ASN A 290 -20.76 -45.06 -9.39
C ASN A 290 -21.01 -44.51 -7.94
N ASP A 291 -21.87 -43.53 -7.83
CA ASP A 291 -22.23 -42.94 -6.54
C ASP A 291 -23.04 -43.88 -5.61
N ASP A 292 -23.68 -44.91 -6.19
CA ASP A 292 -24.34 -46.00 -5.46
C ASP A 292 -23.35 -47.10 -4.96
N GLY A 293 -22.05 -46.96 -5.28
CA GLY A 293 -20.99 -47.90 -4.92
C GLY A 293 -20.82 -49.08 -5.86
N THR A 294 -21.63 -49.19 -6.91
CA THR A 294 -21.47 -50.24 -7.93
C THR A 294 -20.25 -50.00 -8.80
N PRO A 295 -19.49 -51.02 -9.21
CA PRO A 295 -18.37 -50.86 -10.14
C PRO A 295 -18.84 -50.23 -11.45
N ARG A 296 -18.10 -49.22 -11.92
CA ARG A 296 -18.31 -48.61 -13.23
C ARG A 296 -17.66 -49.47 -14.30
N VAL A 297 -18.50 -50.14 -15.14
CA VAL A 297 -18.04 -50.93 -16.28
C VAL A 297 -17.73 -49.94 -17.42
N GLU A 298 -16.44 -49.77 -17.78
CA GLU A 298 -16.08 -49.04 -19.01
C GLU A 298 -16.56 -49.86 -20.20
N PRO A 299 -17.26 -49.31 -21.20
CA PRO A 299 -17.54 -50.01 -22.41
C PRO A 299 -16.22 -50.37 -23.11
N PHE A 300 -16.00 -51.66 -23.37
CA PHE A 300 -14.88 -52.11 -24.20
C PHE A 300 -15.09 -51.57 -25.62
N TRP A 301 -14.39 -50.52 -25.98
CA TRP A 301 -14.22 -50.15 -27.37
C TRP A 301 -13.03 -50.96 -27.90
N TRP A 302 -13.35 -51.98 -28.70
CA TRP A 302 -12.35 -52.68 -29.50
C TRP A 302 -11.98 -51.75 -30.66
N GLU A 303 -10.79 -51.22 -30.70
CA GLU A 303 -10.07 -50.89 -31.93
C GLU A 303 -8.68 -51.50 -31.89
#